data_288662c74aa92539a24806ed98b3cf57
#
_entry.id   288662c74aa92539a24806ed98b3cf57
#
_cell.length_a   1.000
_cell.length_b   1.000
_cell.length_c   1.000
_cell.angle_alpha   90.00
_cell.angle_beta   90.00
_cell.angle_gamma   90.00
#
_symmetry.space_group_name_H-M   'P 1'
#
loop_
_entity.id
_entity.type
_entity.pdbx_description
1 polymer ?
#
loop_
_entity_poly.entity_id
_entity_poly.type
_entity_poly.pdbx_seq_one_letter_code
_entity_poly.pdbx_strand_id
1 'polypeptide(L)'
;MKHVPQIIGGPLIDESTMAILEVLRFPDERLRTVASPVKKVDKTILKLIDDMLETMLDEKGIGLAATQVDIHQQVVVIDVSEKQDEPLILINPIITHKDGVTISEEGCLSVPNNYAKVERAENITVKALNKDGKEFSLDTSGLLAICIQHELDHLKGKLFVDYLSPLKRQRIKTKLEKEARLEARG
;
A
#
# COMPACT_ATOMS: atom_id res chain seq x y z
N MET A 1 2.73 35.10 -51.25
CA MET A 1 2.77 33.76 -50.62
C MET A 1 3.47 33.87 -49.29
N LYS A 2 2.72 33.82 -48.21
CA LYS A 2 3.25 33.90 -46.84
C LYS A 2 3.41 32.48 -46.27
N HIS A 3 4.64 32.11 -45.97
CA HIS A 3 4.98 30.82 -45.38
C HIS A 3 4.53 30.82 -43.92
N VAL A 4 3.66 29.90 -43.53
CA VAL A 4 3.28 29.65 -42.12
C VAL A 4 4.23 28.58 -41.61
N PRO A 5 4.95 28.80 -40.49
CA PRO A 5 5.79 27.74 -39.91
C PRO A 5 4.88 26.69 -39.23
N GLN A 6 5.12 25.42 -39.58
CA GLN A 6 4.54 24.27 -38.88
C GLN A 6 5.07 24.23 -37.44
N ILE A 7 4.16 24.24 -36.49
CA ILE A 7 4.44 23.95 -35.06
C ILE A 7 4.67 22.44 -35.01
N ILE A 8 5.91 22.06 -34.76
CA ILE A 8 6.31 20.68 -34.47
C ILE A 8 5.74 20.39 -33.08
N GLY A 9 4.70 19.56 -33.03
CA GLY A 9 4.18 19.02 -31.79
C GLY A 9 5.26 18.22 -31.10
N GLY A 10 5.61 18.61 -29.89
CA GLY A 10 6.43 17.79 -28.98
C GLY A 10 5.75 16.46 -28.72
N PRO A 11 6.47 15.44 -28.28
CA PRO A 11 5.88 14.13 -28.01
C PRO A 11 4.75 14.30 -27.01
N LEU A 12 3.54 13.81 -27.40
CA LEU A 12 2.42 13.66 -26.48
C LEU A 12 2.93 12.70 -25.38
N ILE A 13 3.11 13.22 -24.19
CA ILE A 13 3.33 12.39 -23.02
C ILE A 13 2.01 11.64 -22.83
N ASP A 14 2.02 10.35 -23.13
CA ASP A 14 0.89 9.47 -22.88
C ASP A 14 0.70 9.37 -21.36
N GLU A 15 -0.30 10.09 -20.83
CA GLU A 15 -0.66 10.09 -19.41
C GLU A 15 -1.26 8.74 -18.96
N SER A 16 -1.35 7.75 -19.84
CA SER A 16 -1.98 6.46 -19.61
C SER A 16 -1.04 5.32 -19.25
N THR A 17 0.29 5.53 -19.26
CA THR A 17 1.23 4.48 -18.84
C THR A 17 1.25 4.35 -17.32
N MET A 18 0.77 3.22 -16.81
CA MET A 18 0.96 2.80 -15.41
C MET A 18 2.46 2.68 -15.14
N ALA A 19 2.88 3.01 -13.94
CA ALA A 19 4.28 2.97 -13.53
C ALA A 19 4.46 2.08 -12.29
N ILE A 20 5.47 1.23 -12.32
CA ILE A 20 5.90 0.49 -11.13
C ILE A 20 6.65 1.46 -10.22
N LEU A 21 6.14 1.61 -9.00
CA LEU A 21 6.70 2.48 -7.97
C LEU A 21 7.73 1.73 -7.12
N GLU A 22 8.73 2.44 -6.62
CA GLU A 22 9.69 1.85 -5.67
C GLU A 22 9.01 1.63 -4.32
N VAL A 23 9.04 0.38 -3.83
CA VAL A 23 8.53 0.03 -2.50
C VAL A 23 9.62 0.25 -1.45
N LEU A 24 9.35 1.14 -0.49
CA LEU A 24 10.21 1.39 0.65
C LEU A 24 10.35 0.14 1.51
N ARG A 25 11.58 -0.14 1.98
CA ARG A 25 11.88 -1.31 2.80
C ARG A 25 12.32 -0.92 4.20
N PHE A 26 11.83 -1.63 5.20
CA PHE A 26 12.26 -1.47 6.58
C PHE A 26 13.79 -1.68 6.70
N PRO A 27 14.52 -0.80 7.41
CA PRO A 27 14.06 0.18 8.38
C PRO A 27 13.94 1.64 7.87
N ASP A 28 13.58 1.87 6.61
CA ASP A 28 13.44 3.24 6.08
C ASP A 28 12.47 4.07 6.93
N GLU A 29 12.94 5.21 7.44
CA GLU A 29 12.17 6.08 8.34
C GLU A 29 10.93 6.70 7.69
N ARG A 30 10.90 6.81 6.35
CA ARG A 30 9.72 7.31 5.62
C ARG A 30 8.49 6.42 5.82
N LEU A 31 8.69 5.12 6.11
CA LEU A 31 7.63 4.18 6.49
C LEU A 31 6.93 4.56 7.81
N ARG A 32 7.51 5.45 8.60
CA ARG A 32 6.96 5.92 9.88
C ARG A 32 6.11 7.19 9.75
N THR A 33 6.02 7.74 8.55
CA THR A 33 5.23 8.95 8.30
C THR A 33 3.74 8.61 8.31
N VAL A 34 2.95 9.39 9.04
CA VAL A 34 1.49 9.26 9.08
C VAL A 34 0.88 9.88 7.83
N ALA A 35 0.01 9.15 7.16
CA ALA A 35 -0.67 9.59 5.95
C ALA A 35 -1.73 10.66 6.23
N SER A 36 -1.79 11.66 5.37
CA SER A 36 -2.82 12.70 5.39
C SER A 36 -4.07 12.26 4.63
N PRO A 37 -5.27 12.69 5.05
CA PRO A 37 -6.49 12.41 4.31
C PRO A 37 -6.45 13.00 2.88
N VAL A 38 -6.97 12.25 1.92
CA VAL A 38 -7.23 12.73 0.56
C VAL A 38 -8.41 13.70 0.60
N LYS A 39 -8.19 14.96 0.17
CA LYS A 39 -9.22 16.00 0.17
C LYS A 39 -10.20 15.86 -1.00
N LYS A 40 -9.71 15.36 -2.13
CA LYS A 40 -10.48 15.17 -3.36
C LYS A 40 -9.90 14.03 -4.17
N VAL A 41 -10.76 13.16 -4.67
CA VAL A 41 -10.37 12.11 -5.62
C VAL A 41 -10.30 12.74 -7.01
N ASP A 42 -9.12 13.14 -7.42
CA ASP A 42 -8.81 13.76 -8.71
C ASP A 42 -7.95 12.81 -9.58
N LYS A 43 -7.55 13.29 -10.74
CA LYS A 43 -6.73 12.51 -11.69
C LYS A 43 -5.40 12.05 -11.08
N THR A 44 -4.81 12.84 -10.18
CA THR A 44 -3.55 12.48 -9.50
C THR A 44 -3.75 11.29 -8.57
N ILE A 45 -4.84 11.27 -7.81
CA ILE A 45 -5.19 10.14 -6.94
C ILE A 45 -5.57 8.91 -7.77
N LEU A 46 -6.29 9.07 -8.87
CA LEU A 46 -6.63 7.95 -9.76
C LEU A 46 -5.38 7.33 -10.38
N LYS A 47 -4.45 8.16 -10.87
CA LYS A 47 -3.16 7.67 -11.38
C LYS A 47 -2.35 6.95 -10.31
N LEU A 48 -2.30 7.50 -9.09
CA LEU A 48 -1.63 6.84 -7.96
C LEU A 48 -2.23 5.45 -7.69
N ILE A 49 -3.55 5.31 -7.71
CA ILE A 49 -4.24 4.03 -7.52
C ILE A 49 -3.82 3.02 -8.60
N ASP A 50 -3.80 3.43 -9.86
CA ASP A 50 -3.40 2.57 -10.98
C ASP A 50 -1.93 2.14 -10.86
N ASP A 51 -1.02 3.07 -10.55
CA ASP A 51 0.40 2.78 -10.33
C ASP A 51 0.61 1.85 -9.11
N MET A 52 -0.17 2.03 -8.04
CA MET A 52 -0.12 1.17 -6.85
C MET A 52 -0.62 -0.25 -7.14
N LEU A 53 -1.68 -0.39 -7.94
CA LEU A 53 -2.20 -1.71 -8.34
C LEU A 53 -1.16 -2.47 -9.17
N GLU A 54 -0.53 -1.82 -10.14
CA GLU A 54 0.51 -2.43 -10.95
C GLU A 54 1.73 -2.81 -10.10
N THR A 55 2.16 -1.93 -9.20
CA THR A 55 3.27 -2.19 -8.27
C THR A 55 2.96 -3.38 -7.35
N MET A 56 1.74 -3.43 -6.79
CA MET A 56 1.30 -4.53 -5.94
C MET A 56 1.37 -5.88 -6.68
N LEU A 57 0.93 -5.92 -7.94
CA LEU A 57 0.95 -7.13 -8.78
C LEU A 57 2.38 -7.55 -9.14
N ASP A 58 3.23 -6.60 -9.53
CA ASP A 58 4.64 -6.84 -9.86
C ASP A 58 5.41 -7.42 -8.66
N GLU A 59 5.18 -6.86 -7.48
CA GLU A 59 5.76 -7.33 -6.20
C GLU A 59 5.07 -8.62 -5.67
N LYS A 60 4.06 -9.16 -6.36
CA LYS A 60 3.27 -10.35 -5.98
C LYS A 60 2.62 -10.20 -4.60
N GLY A 61 2.21 -8.99 -4.27
CA GLY A 61 1.49 -8.66 -3.04
C GLY A 61 -0.01 -8.79 -3.20
N ILE A 62 -0.72 -8.77 -2.08
CA ILE A 62 -2.18 -8.77 -2.01
C ILE A 62 -2.74 -7.46 -1.42
N GLY A 63 -1.85 -6.56 -0.97
CA GLY A 63 -2.17 -5.24 -0.45
C GLY A 63 -0.98 -4.30 -0.55
N LEU A 64 -1.26 -3.01 -0.68
CA LEU A 64 -0.27 -1.95 -0.70
C LEU A 64 -0.90 -0.64 -0.21
N ALA A 65 -0.22 0.03 0.72
CA ALA A 65 -0.57 1.36 1.18
C ALA A 65 0.32 2.42 0.52
N ALA A 66 -0.21 3.59 0.23
CA ALA A 66 0.52 4.65 -0.45
C ALA A 66 1.80 5.09 0.30
N THR A 67 1.82 5.01 1.64
CA THR A 67 3.02 5.28 2.44
C THR A 67 4.19 4.35 2.16
N GLN A 68 3.95 3.14 1.65
CA GLN A 68 4.99 2.20 1.27
C GLN A 68 5.69 2.59 -0.04
N VAL A 69 5.10 3.47 -0.83
CA VAL A 69 5.69 4.03 -2.05
C VAL A 69 6.00 5.53 -1.91
N ASP A 70 6.29 5.97 -0.67
CA ASP A 70 6.67 7.35 -0.31
C ASP A 70 5.60 8.41 -0.62
N ILE A 71 4.34 8.01 -0.70
CA ILE A 71 3.22 8.93 -0.90
C ILE A 71 2.33 8.90 0.34
N HIS A 72 2.40 9.97 1.13
CA HIS A 72 1.77 10.03 2.45
C HIS A 72 0.31 10.51 2.38
N GLN A 73 -0.48 9.81 1.57
CA GLN A 73 -1.93 9.98 1.41
C GLN A 73 -2.66 8.73 1.89
N GLN A 74 -3.86 8.89 2.44
CA GLN A 74 -4.66 7.77 2.91
C GLN A 74 -5.32 7.04 1.72
N VAL A 75 -4.50 6.27 1.00
CA VAL A 75 -4.90 5.41 -0.12
C VAL A 75 -4.34 4.02 0.10
N VAL A 76 -5.18 3.01 -0.07
CA VAL A 76 -4.85 1.59 0.03
C VAL A 76 -5.47 0.85 -1.14
N VAL A 77 -4.74 -0.09 -1.70
CA VAL A 77 -5.22 -1.05 -2.69
C VAL A 77 -5.04 -2.47 -2.16
N ILE A 78 -6.03 -3.33 -2.36
CA ILE A 78 -6.02 -4.71 -1.88
C ILE A 78 -6.68 -5.59 -2.95
N ASP A 79 -6.09 -6.76 -3.20
CA ASP A 79 -6.73 -7.81 -3.97
C ASP A 79 -6.35 -9.17 -3.39
N VAL A 80 -7.31 -9.82 -2.74
CA VAL A 80 -7.16 -11.16 -2.14
C VAL A 80 -7.80 -12.25 -2.99
N SER A 81 -8.31 -11.91 -4.19
CA SER A 81 -8.87 -12.90 -5.12
C SER A 81 -7.76 -13.78 -5.72
N GLU A 82 -8.10 -15.02 -6.07
CA GLU A 82 -7.12 -15.97 -6.63
C GLU A 82 -6.49 -15.49 -7.95
N LYS A 83 -7.26 -14.77 -8.76
CA LYS A 83 -6.83 -14.28 -10.07
C LYS A 83 -6.29 -12.85 -10.02
N GLN A 84 -6.39 -12.19 -8.88
CA GLN A 84 -6.06 -10.76 -8.70
C GLN A 84 -6.78 -9.86 -9.73
N ASP A 85 -8.07 -10.09 -9.91
CA ASP A 85 -8.95 -9.36 -10.84
C ASP A 85 -10.14 -8.68 -10.14
N GLU A 86 -10.14 -8.64 -8.79
CA GLU A 86 -11.17 -8.01 -7.97
C GLU A 86 -10.57 -6.98 -6.98
N PRO A 87 -9.90 -5.93 -7.47
CA PRO A 87 -9.22 -4.98 -6.59
C PRO A 87 -10.20 -4.15 -5.76
N LEU A 88 -9.94 -4.06 -4.46
CA LEU A 88 -10.60 -3.17 -3.51
C LEU A 88 -9.74 -1.91 -3.31
N ILE A 89 -10.34 -0.75 -3.55
CA ILE A 89 -9.71 0.54 -3.33
C ILE A 89 -10.34 1.20 -2.12
N LEU A 90 -9.49 1.61 -1.16
CA LEU A 90 -9.91 2.29 0.06
C LEU A 90 -9.23 3.66 0.16
N ILE A 91 -9.99 4.72 0.04
CA ILE A 91 -9.53 6.10 0.21
C ILE A 91 -10.10 6.63 1.52
N ASN A 92 -9.26 7.21 2.38
CA ASN A 92 -9.62 7.66 3.72
C ASN A 92 -10.30 6.57 4.57
N PRO A 93 -9.73 5.35 4.65
CA PRO A 93 -10.37 4.25 5.34
C PRO A 93 -10.38 4.44 6.86
N ILE A 94 -11.50 4.06 7.46
CA ILE A 94 -11.70 4.05 8.92
C ILE A 94 -12.37 2.75 9.32
N ILE A 95 -11.77 1.99 10.23
CA ILE A 95 -12.44 0.85 10.86
C ILE A 95 -13.40 1.39 11.93
N THR A 96 -14.68 1.13 11.74
CA THR A 96 -15.74 1.61 12.63
C THR A 96 -16.19 0.55 13.66
N HIS A 97 -15.94 -0.72 13.36
CA HIS A 97 -16.25 -1.83 14.27
C HIS A 97 -15.18 -2.91 14.16
N LYS A 98 -14.90 -3.57 15.28
CA LYS A 98 -14.00 -4.74 15.39
C LYS A 98 -14.62 -5.75 16.32
N ASP A 99 -14.60 -7.04 15.96
CA ASP A 99 -15.09 -8.12 16.77
C ASP A 99 -14.24 -9.38 16.58
N GLY A 100 -14.19 -10.20 17.63
CA GLY A 100 -13.39 -11.41 17.65
C GLY A 100 -11.89 -11.16 17.62
N VAL A 101 -11.13 -12.24 17.72
CA VAL A 101 -9.65 -12.23 17.67
C VAL A 101 -9.17 -13.41 16.86
N THR A 102 -8.28 -13.17 15.93
CA THR A 102 -7.58 -14.20 15.15
C THR A 102 -6.08 -13.96 15.15
N ILE A 103 -5.31 -15.04 15.04
CA ILE A 103 -3.85 -14.98 14.87
C ILE A 103 -3.54 -15.39 13.46
N SER A 104 -2.90 -14.49 12.71
CA SER A 104 -2.49 -14.72 11.32
C SER A 104 -0.98 -14.61 11.19
N GLU A 105 -0.40 -15.42 10.31
CA GLU A 105 0.97 -15.24 9.87
C GLU A 105 1.00 -14.18 8.77
N GLU A 106 1.64 -13.05 9.05
CA GLU A 106 1.73 -11.91 8.16
C GLU A 106 3.14 -11.75 7.59
N GLY A 107 3.20 -11.39 6.31
CA GLY A 107 4.36 -10.83 5.63
C GLY A 107 4.04 -9.42 5.16
N CYS A 108 5.03 -8.72 4.60
CA CYS A 108 4.86 -7.36 4.09
C CYS A 108 5.86 -7.09 2.96
N LEU A 109 5.42 -6.43 1.90
CA LEU A 109 6.31 -6.01 0.80
C LEU A 109 7.46 -5.11 1.31
N SER A 110 7.20 -4.30 2.33
CA SER A 110 8.22 -3.46 2.97
C SER A 110 9.15 -4.22 3.94
N VAL A 111 8.88 -5.50 4.22
CA VAL A 111 9.70 -6.35 5.12
C VAL A 111 9.93 -7.71 4.44
N PRO A 112 10.62 -7.75 3.30
CA PRO A 112 10.71 -8.93 2.45
C PRO A 112 11.30 -10.14 3.18
N ASN A 113 10.78 -11.33 2.84
CA ASN A 113 11.24 -12.63 3.34
C ASN A 113 11.21 -12.77 4.88
N ASN A 114 10.34 -12.02 5.55
CA ASN A 114 10.11 -12.12 6.98
C ASN A 114 8.62 -12.24 7.27
N TYR A 115 8.26 -13.20 8.10
CA TYR A 115 6.89 -13.50 8.48
C TYR A 115 6.79 -13.60 10.00
N ALA A 116 5.64 -13.21 10.53
CA ALA A 116 5.38 -13.34 11.95
C ALA A 116 3.89 -13.45 12.25
N LYS A 117 3.58 -14.11 13.36
CA LYS A 117 2.21 -14.18 13.87
C LYS A 117 1.83 -12.86 14.51
N VAL A 118 0.70 -12.30 14.07
CA VAL A 118 0.12 -11.07 14.56
C VAL A 118 -1.34 -11.32 14.94
N GLU A 119 -1.74 -10.76 16.07
CA GLU A 119 -3.13 -10.79 16.50
C GLU A 119 -3.93 -9.66 15.80
N ARG A 120 -5.07 -10.03 15.22
CA ARG A 120 -5.98 -9.11 14.52
C ARG A 120 -7.41 -9.34 14.97
N ALA A 121 -8.28 -8.34 14.74
CA ALA A 121 -9.71 -8.58 14.82
C ALA A 121 -10.13 -9.56 13.71
N GLU A 122 -11.00 -10.52 14.07
CA GLU A 122 -11.51 -11.52 13.12
C GLU A 122 -12.50 -10.91 12.14
N ASN A 123 -13.38 -10.03 12.65
CA ASN A 123 -14.38 -9.32 11.88
C ASN A 123 -14.19 -7.83 12.02
N ILE A 124 -14.35 -7.09 10.94
CA ILE A 124 -14.29 -5.63 10.94
C ILE A 124 -15.39 -5.04 10.07
N THR A 125 -15.81 -3.82 10.42
CA THR A 125 -16.52 -2.92 9.51
C THR A 125 -15.59 -1.79 9.15
N VAL A 126 -15.36 -1.56 7.86
CA VAL A 126 -14.57 -0.44 7.34
C VAL A 126 -15.44 0.50 6.53
N LYS A 127 -15.28 1.81 6.72
CA LYS A 127 -15.82 2.87 5.87
C LYS A 127 -14.70 3.52 5.09
N ALA A 128 -14.93 3.79 3.82
CA ALA A 128 -13.96 4.45 2.95
C ALA A 128 -14.66 5.15 1.78
N LEU A 129 -13.89 5.91 1.00
CA LEU A 129 -14.32 6.35 -0.32
C LEU A 129 -13.76 5.37 -1.37
N ASN A 130 -14.55 5.11 -2.41
CA ASN A 130 -14.10 4.38 -3.59
C ASN A 130 -13.41 5.34 -4.59
N LYS A 131 -12.95 4.81 -5.74
CA LYS A 131 -12.29 5.60 -6.80
C LYS A 131 -13.18 6.71 -7.41
N ASP A 132 -14.50 6.63 -7.25
CA ASP A 132 -15.43 7.68 -7.70
C ASP A 132 -15.66 8.74 -6.61
N GLY A 133 -14.97 8.66 -5.47
CA GLY A 133 -15.14 9.55 -4.33
C GLY A 133 -16.44 9.32 -3.56
N LYS A 134 -17.11 8.18 -3.75
CA LYS A 134 -18.35 7.82 -3.06
C LYS A 134 -18.03 7.01 -1.81
N GLU A 135 -18.67 7.39 -0.70
CA GLU A 135 -18.58 6.64 0.56
C GLU A 135 -19.27 5.28 0.45
N PHE A 136 -18.63 4.29 1.04
CA PHE A 136 -19.20 2.95 1.23
C PHE A 136 -18.79 2.37 2.58
N SER A 137 -19.52 1.36 3.02
CA SER A 137 -19.21 0.58 4.20
C SER A 137 -19.13 -0.89 3.82
N LEU A 138 -18.14 -1.60 4.36
CA LEU A 138 -17.88 -3.00 4.09
C LEU A 138 -17.71 -3.75 5.41
N ASP A 139 -18.55 -4.77 5.64
CA ASP A 139 -18.36 -5.77 6.69
C ASP A 139 -17.56 -6.93 6.09
N THR A 140 -16.48 -7.33 6.74
CA THR A 140 -15.62 -8.39 6.24
C THR A 140 -14.91 -9.15 7.36
N SER A 141 -14.45 -10.36 7.01
CA SER A 141 -13.71 -11.27 7.88
C SER A 141 -12.59 -11.97 7.11
N GLY A 142 -11.85 -12.86 7.79
CA GLY A 142 -10.81 -13.67 7.17
C GLY A 142 -9.65 -12.85 6.60
N LEU A 143 -9.09 -13.32 5.48
CA LEU A 143 -7.88 -12.72 4.89
C LEU A 143 -8.08 -11.25 4.52
N LEU A 144 -9.23 -10.87 3.99
CA LEU A 144 -9.50 -9.47 3.62
C LEU A 144 -9.52 -8.56 4.86
N ALA A 145 -10.15 -8.99 5.96
CA ALA A 145 -10.15 -8.23 7.21
C ALA A 145 -8.74 -8.05 7.79
N ILE A 146 -7.91 -9.09 7.73
CA ILE A 146 -6.52 -9.06 8.18
C ILE A 146 -5.72 -8.08 7.31
N CYS A 147 -5.82 -8.19 5.98
CA CYS A 147 -5.12 -7.35 5.03
C CYS A 147 -5.50 -5.87 5.20
N ILE A 148 -6.79 -5.54 5.34
CA ILE A 148 -7.24 -4.17 5.60
C ILE A 148 -6.58 -3.62 6.88
N GLN A 149 -6.57 -4.37 7.97
CA GLN A 149 -5.94 -3.93 9.22
C GLN A 149 -4.42 -3.70 9.06
N HIS A 150 -3.76 -4.57 8.29
CA HIS A 150 -2.34 -4.44 7.99
C HIS A 150 -2.05 -3.15 7.19
N GLU A 151 -2.80 -2.88 6.13
CA GLU A 151 -2.60 -1.70 5.31
C GLU A 151 -2.96 -0.39 6.05
N LEU A 152 -3.98 -0.41 6.91
CA LEU A 152 -4.30 0.74 7.75
C LEU A 152 -3.23 1.04 8.81
N ASP A 153 -2.48 0.04 9.25
CA ASP A 153 -1.31 0.26 10.10
C ASP A 153 -0.25 1.07 9.35
N HIS A 154 0.04 0.75 8.08
CA HIS A 154 0.97 1.50 7.25
C HIS A 154 0.59 2.99 7.16
N LEU A 155 -0.70 3.31 6.99
CA LEU A 155 -1.18 4.69 6.95
C LEU A 155 -0.93 5.46 8.27
N LYS A 156 -0.71 4.74 9.37
CA LYS A 156 -0.38 5.29 10.71
C LYS A 156 1.12 5.22 11.03
N GLY A 157 1.96 4.90 10.05
CA GLY A 157 3.40 4.70 10.25
C GLY A 157 3.76 3.46 11.04
N LYS A 158 2.89 2.44 11.07
CA LYS A 158 3.06 1.20 11.82
C LYS A 158 3.34 0.03 10.88
N LEU A 159 4.20 -0.88 11.30
CA LEU A 159 4.54 -2.10 10.57
C LEU A 159 4.21 -3.32 11.42
N PHE A 160 4.02 -4.50 10.81
CA PHE A 160 3.75 -5.72 11.57
C PHE A 160 4.88 -6.08 12.54
N VAL A 161 6.11 -5.69 12.25
CA VAL A 161 7.26 -5.89 13.15
C VAL A 161 7.13 -5.16 14.49
N ASP A 162 6.25 -4.15 14.57
CA ASP A 162 6.01 -3.40 15.81
C ASP A 162 5.20 -4.21 16.83
N TYR A 163 4.51 -5.26 16.39
CA TYR A 163 3.81 -6.22 17.25
C TYR A 163 4.73 -7.31 17.82
N LEU A 164 5.99 -7.37 17.35
CA LEU A 164 6.96 -8.37 17.78
C LEU A 164 7.74 -7.90 19.01
N SER A 165 8.34 -8.87 19.71
CA SER A 165 9.28 -8.53 20.77
C SER A 165 10.45 -7.68 20.26
N PRO A 166 11.03 -6.79 21.09
CA PRO A 166 12.15 -5.95 20.68
C PRO A 166 13.31 -6.75 20.06
N LEU A 167 13.59 -7.94 20.61
CA LEU A 167 14.65 -8.82 20.09
C LEU A 167 14.34 -9.34 18.67
N LYS A 168 13.11 -9.79 18.42
CA LYS A 168 12.71 -10.26 17.08
C LYS A 168 12.76 -9.11 16.06
N ARG A 169 12.23 -7.95 16.42
CA ARG A 169 12.26 -6.76 15.58
C ARG A 169 13.70 -6.35 15.25
N GLN A 170 14.59 -6.33 16.23
CA GLN A 170 16.01 -5.99 16.02
C GLN A 170 16.72 -7.00 15.10
N ARG A 171 16.43 -8.29 15.22
CA ARG A 171 16.99 -9.33 14.33
C ARG A 171 16.56 -9.12 12.88
N ILE A 172 15.28 -8.81 12.63
CA ILE A 172 14.76 -8.50 11.29
C ILE A 172 15.46 -7.25 10.73
N LYS A 173 15.55 -6.18 11.54
CA LYS A 173 16.23 -4.94 11.15
C LYS A 173 17.67 -5.20 10.71
N THR A 174 18.46 -5.87 11.54
CA THR A 174 19.88 -6.19 11.26
C THR A 174 20.04 -7.05 10.00
N LYS A 175 19.13 -8.02 9.78
CA LYS A 175 19.13 -8.85 8.58
C LYS A 175 18.93 -8.02 7.33
N LEU A 176 17.88 -7.19 7.29
CA LEU A 176 17.55 -6.36 6.11
C LEU A 176 18.62 -5.30 5.84
N GLU A 177 19.18 -4.67 6.87
CA GLU A 177 20.30 -3.73 6.70
C GLU A 177 21.55 -4.41 6.10
N LYS A 178 21.80 -5.68 6.47
CA LYS A 178 22.89 -6.45 5.88
C LYS A 178 22.62 -6.79 4.41
N GLU A 179 21.41 -7.22 4.09
CA GLU A 179 20.99 -7.53 2.72
C GLU A 179 21.12 -6.30 1.81
N ALA A 180 20.59 -5.15 2.23
CA ALA A 180 20.69 -3.89 1.49
C ALA A 180 22.15 -3.45 1.24
N ARG A 181 23.05 -3.66 2.21
CA ARG A 181 24.49 -3.36 2.02
C ARG A 181 25.16 -4.30 1.02
N LEU A 182 24.71 -5.53 0.91
CA LEU A 182 25.24 -6.49 -0.07
C LEU A 182 24.76 -6.16 -1.47
N GLU A 183 23.47 -5.83 -1.63
CA GLU A 183 22.88 -5.40 -2.90
C GLU A 183 23.55 -4.14 -3.44
N ALA A 184 23.91 -3.17 -2.57
CA ALA A 184 24.58 -1.93 -2.98
C ALA A 184 26.07 -2.11 -3.39
N ARG A 185 26.66 -3.33 -3.19
CA ARG A 185 28.06 -3.62 -3.51
C ARG A 185 28.24 -4.49 -4.76
N GLY A 186 27.17 -5.08 -5.27
CA GLY A 186 27.16 -5.91 -6.48
C GLY A 186 26.79 -5.12 -7.69
#